data_32c3fbe62db2678e881d5abecbbac2af
#
_entry.id   32c3fbe62db2678e881d5abecbbac2af
#
_cell.length_a   1.000
_cell.length_b   1.000
_cell.length_c   1.000
_cell.angle_alpha   90.00
_cell.angle_beta   90.00
_cell.angle_gamma   90.00
#
_symmetry.space_group_name_H-M   'P 1'
#
loop_
_entity.id
_entity.type
_entity.pdbx_description
1 polymer ?
#
loop_
_entity_poly.entity_id
_entity_poly.type
_entity_poly.pdbx_seq_one_letter_code
_entity_poly.pdbx_strand_id
1 'polypeptide(L)'
;MNTYEDTTYYTTKENLKQTLETYGVAIIPNVITNNECKQMTDGMWDYLEHITQEWSTPINRHSISSWREFYKLYPKHSMLLQHHNVGHMQAIWDLRQNPKIVDIFAYFWECLPEDLLVSFDGCSFSIPPEETNRGWNRNNTWYHCDQSPTRSGFECVQSWITGLDVNEGDATLAFMEKS
;
A
#
# COMPACT_ATOMS: atom_id res chain seq x y z
N MET A 1 10.88 12.63 23.59
CA MET A 1 10.17 12.28 22.35
C MET A 1 9.00 11.41 22.79
N ASN A 2 7.78 11.78 22.44
CA ASN A 2 6.66 10.89 22.69
C ASN A 2 6.79 9.74 21.69
N THR A 3 7.05 8.54 22.17
CA THR A 3 6.92 7.34 21.33
C THR A 3 5.46 7.23 20.95
N TYR A 4 5.17 7.36 19.67
CA TYR A 4 3.86 7.13 19.13
C TYR A 4 3.59 5.63 19.18
N GLU A 5 2.62 5.23 19.99
CA GLU A 5 2.17 3.84 20.03
C GLU A 5 1.08 3.68 18.98
N ASP A 6 1.41 3.08 17.88
CA ASP A 6 0.49 2.74 16.77
C ASP A 6 -0.61 1.75 17.18
N THR A 7 -0.43 1.06 18.31
CA THR A 7 -1.40 0.11 18.89
C THR A 7 -2.78 0.70 19.15
N THR A 8 -2.91 2.03 19.21
CA THR A 8 -4.21 2.71 19.35
C THR A 8 -5.21 2.32 18.26
N TYR A 9 -4.71 2.05 17.06
CA TYR A 9 -5.53 1.71 15.89
C TYR A 9 -5.63 0.20 15.62
N TYR A 10 -4.99 -0.60 16.48
CA TYR A 10 -5.02 -2.05 16.34
C TYR A 10 -6.41 -2.58 16.66
N THR A 11 -6.89 -3.47 15.81
CA THR A 11 -8.23 -4.03 15.92
C THR A 11 -8.27 -5.46 15.38
N THR A 12 -9.42 -6.09 15.55
CA THR A 12 -9.77 -7.35 14.89
C THR A 12 -10.81 -7.10 13.81
N LYS A 13 -11.11 -8.10 12.97
CA LYS A 13 -12.14 -7.93 11.94
C LYS A 13 -13.52 -7.66 12.56
N GLU A 14 -13.79 -8.22 13.75
CA GLU A 14 -15.06 -8.05 14.46
C GLU A 14 -15.27 -6.60 14.93
N ASN A 15 -14.19 -5.92 15.31
CA ASN A 15 -14.21 -4.55 15.83
C ASN A 15 -13.83 -3.51 14.77
N LEU A 16 -13.55 -3.94 13.54
CA LEU A 16 -13.04 -3.09 12.46
C LEU A 16 -13.93 -1.87 12.21
N LYS A 17 -15.24 -2.08 12.11
CA LYS A 17 -16.22 -1.01 11.84
C LYS A 17 -16.22 0.03 12.95
N GLN A 18 -16.25 -0.40 14.20
CA GLN A 18 -16.21 0.50 15.37
C GLN A 18 -14.91 1.31 15.42
N THR A 19 -13.78 0.67 15.12
CA THR A 19 -12.47 1.34 15.12
C THR A 19 -12.40 2.40 14.01
N LEU A 20 -12.88 2.09 12.81
CA LEU A 20 -12.98 3.04 11.71
C LEU A 20 -13.91 4.22 12.03
N GLU A 21 -15.08 3.96 12.62
CA GLU A 21 -16.01 5.02 13.06
C GLU A 21 -15.40 5.92 14.13
N THR A 22 -14.53 5.36 14.97
CA THR A 22 -13.90 6.11 16.07
C THR A 22 -12.73 6.95 15.61
N TYR A 23 -11.88 6.41 14.74
CA TYR A 23 -10.59 7.01 14.40
C TYR A 23 -10.44 7.39 12.92
N GLY A 24 -11.27 6.85 12.01
CA GLY A 24 -11.12 6.98 10.56
C GLY A 24 -10.06 6.04 9.97
N VAL A 25 -9.34 5.32 10.81
CA VAL A 25 -8.30 4.35 10.44
C VAL A 25 -8.34 3.14 11.36
N ALA A 26 -7.94 1.99 10.84
CA ALA A 26 -7.82 0.75 11.64
C ALA A 26 -6.67 -0.11 11.10
N ILE A 27 -5.98 -0.80 11.97
CA ILE A 27 -4.87 -1.70 11.64
C ILE A 27 -5.22 -3.11 12.14
N ILE A 28 -5.30 -4.05 11.24
CA ILE A 28 -5.43 -5.47 11.58
C ILE A 28 -4.06 -6.12 11.40
N PRO A 29 -3.34 -6.43 12.49
CA PRO A 29 -2.01 -7.00 12.37
C PRO A 29 -2.05 -8.48 11.97
N ASN A 30 -0.98 -8.97 11.37
CA ASN A 30 -0.73 -10.39 11.08
C ASN A 30 -1.79 -11.06 10.18
N VAL A 31 -2.43 -10.32 9.29
CA VAL A 31 -3.41 -10.87 8.33
C VAL A 31 -2.73 -11.85 7.38
N ILE A 32 -1.58 -11.48 6.84
CA ILE A 32 -0.78 -12.32 5.96
C ILE A 32 0.46 -12.87 6.70
N THR A 33 0.90 -14.05 6.29
CA THR A 33 2.07 -14.71 6.86
C THR A 33 3.37 -14.10 6.34
N ASN A 34 4.47 -14.34 7.04
CA ASN A 34 5.81 -13.92 6.59
C ASN A 34 6.15 -14.46 5.20
N ASN A 35 5.67 -15.66 4.85
CA ASN A 35 5.87 -16.20 3.50
C ASN A 35 5.07 -15.43 2.45
N GLU A 36 3.82 -15.05 2.74
CA GLU A 36 3.00 -14.21 1.85
C GLU A 36 3.60 -12.80 1.72
N CYS A 37 4.12 -12.22 2.81
CA CYS A 37 4.88 -10.96 2.77
C CYS A 37 6.09 -11.06 1.82
N LYS A 38 6.87 -12.15 1.97
CA LYS A 38 8.02 -12.40 1.10
C LYS A 38 7.60 -12.57 -0.36
N GLN A 39 6.56 -13.35 -0.64
CA GLN A 39 6.04 -13.55 -1.99
C GLN A 39 5.59 -12.21 -2.62
N MET A 40 4.93 -11.36 -1.84
CA MET A 40 4.54 -10.03 -2.29
C MET A 40 5.75 -9.18 -2.65
N THR A 41 6.74 -9.08 -1.76
CA THR A 41 7.94 -8.26 -1.99
C THR A 41 8.80 -8.80 -3.14
N ASP A 42 8.96 -10.12 -3.23
CA ASP A 42 9.65 -10.74 -4.36
C ASP A 42 8.93 -10.44 -5.68
N GLY A 43 7.60 -10.61 -5.73
CA GLY A 43 6.80 -10.31 -6.91
C GLY A 43 6.84 -8.84 -7.33
N MET A 44 6.93 -7.91 -6.36
CA MET A 44 7.14 -6.50 -6.65
C MET A 44 8.49 -6.25 -7.33
N TRP A 45 9.56 -6.89 -6.87
CA TRP A 45 10.87 -6.81 -7.50
C TRP A 45 10.90 -7.48 -8.87
N ASP A 46 10.32 -8.67 -9.01
CA ASP A 46 10.22 -9.37 -10.30
C ASP A 46 9.51 -8.50 -11.35
N TYR A 47 8.45 -7.81 -10.93
CA TYR A 47 7.74 -6.89 -11.80
C TYR A 47 8.62 -5.70 -12.23
N LEU A 48 9.32 -5.04 -11.28
CA LEU A 48 10.20 -3.92 -11.60
C LEU A 48 11.33 -4.33 -12.55
N GLU A 49 11.96 -5.45 -12.29
CA GLU A 49 13.02 -5.99 -13.12
C GLU A 49 12.51 -6.32 -14.53
N HIS A 50 11.30 -6.90 -14.62
CA HIS A 50 10.66 -7.23 -15.89
C HIS A 50 10.35 -5.99 -16.73
N ILE A 51 9.69 -4.98 -16.17
CA ILE A 51 9.29 -3.80 -16.96
C ILE A 51 10.45 -2.89 -17.35
N THR A 52 11.61 -3.06 -16.72
CA THR A 52 12.80 -2.25 -17.00
C THR A 52 13.91 -3.02 -17.73
N GLN A 53 13.68 -4.29 -18.07
CA GLN A 53 14.71 -5.18 -18.64
C GLN A 53 15.37 -4.63 -19.92
N GLU A 54 14.63 -3.86 -20.72
CA GLU A 54 15.12 -3.24 -21.97
C GLU A 54 15.74 -1.86 -21.76
N TRP A 55 15.84 -1.38 -20.54
CA TRP A 55 16.47 -0.09 -20.28
C TRP A 55 17.99 -0.20 -20.38
N SER A 56 18.64 0.91 -20.69
CA SER A 56 20.11 0.99 -20.66
C SER A 56 20.71 0.68 -19.30
N THR A 57 19.94 0.92 -18.24
CA THR A 57 20.25 0.55 -16.85
C THR A 57 18.99 -0.06 -16.25
N PRO A 58 18.77 -1.36 -16.35
CA PRO A 58 17.63 -2.03 -15.75
C PRO A 58 17.68 -1.90 -14.22
N ILE A 59 16.51 -1.80 -13.61
CA ILE A 59 16.39 -1.88 -12.14
C ILE A 59 16.67 -3.33 -11.73
N ASN A 60 17.50 -3.51 -10.70
CA ASN A 60 17.85 -4.83 -10.18
C ASN A 60 17.90 -4.78 -8.66
N ARG A 61 17.19 -5.70 -8.00
CA ARG A 61 17.10 -5.78 -6.52
C ARG A 61 18.46 -5.94 -5.83
N HIS A 62 19.44 -6.53 -6.49
CA HIS A 62 20.79 -6.76 -5.97
C HIS A 62 21.79 -5.66 -6.35
N SER A 63 21.36 -4.64 -7.08
CA SER A 63 22.20 -3.52 -7.52
C SER A 63 21.64 -2.20 -7.06
N ILE A 64 22.02 -1.76 -5.85
CA ILE A 64 21.56 -0.50 -5.25
C ILE A 64 21.76 0.68 -6.20
N SER A 65 22.87 0.72 -6.94
CA SER A 65 23.14 1.79 -7.90
C SER A 65 22.10 1.90 -9.03
N SER A 66 21.35 0.83 -9.30
CA SER A 66 20.28 0.85 -10.29
C SER A 66 18.95 1.41 -9.72
N TRP A 67 18.80 1.48 -8.42
CA TRP A 67 17.55 1.90 -7.78
C TRP A 67 17.19 3.35 -8.08
N ARG A 68 18.18 4.21 -8.32
CA ARG A 68 17.92 5.60 -8.75
C ARG A 68 17.12 5.70 -10.05
N GLU A 69 17.16 4.68 -10.89
CA GLU A 69 16.40 4.66 -12.16
C GLU A 69 14.89 4.58 -11.91
N PHE A 70 14.48 4.20 -10.71
CA PHE A 70 13.09 4.10 -10.31
C PHE A 70 12.30 5.40 -10.51
N TYR A 71 12.96 6.57 -10.47
CA TYR A 71 12.30 7.86 -10.69
C TYR A 71 11.64 7.96 -12.08
N LYS A 72 12.12 7.21 -13.06
CA LYS A 72 11.56 7.21 -14.42
C LYS A 72 10.17 6.59 -14.50
N LEU A 73 9.78 5.80 -13.49
CA LEU A 73 8.48 5.14 -13.40
C LEU A 73 7.41 6.06 -12.78
N TYR A 74 7.81 7.15 -12.15
CA TYR A 74 6.86 8.05 -11.51
C TYR A 74 6.46 9.22 -12.41
N PRO A 75 5.20 9.28 -12.85
CA PRO A 75 4.75 10.42 -13.65
C PRO A 75 4.54 11.71 -12.85
N LYS A 76 4.02 11.64 -11.64
CA LYS A 76 3.68 12.83 -10.85
C LYS A 76 3.86 12.68 -9.34
N HIS A 77 3.55 11.53 -8.77
CA HIS A 77 3.55 11.29 -7.33
C HIS A 77 4.57 10.18 -7.02
N SER A 78 5.47 10.48 -6.11
CA SER A 78 6.73 9.78 -5.98
C SER A 78 6.70 8.43 -5.25
N MET A 79 5.55 7.84 -5.01
CA MET A 79 5.44 6.58 -4.26
C MET A 79 4.52 5.55 -4.90
N LEU A 80 3.46 6.00 -5.54
CA LEU A 80 2.43 5.12 -6.09
C LEU A 80 2.64 4.91 -7.58
N LEU A 81 2.88 3.67 -7.97
CA LEU A 81 2.93 3.25 -9.36
C LEU A 81 1.55 2.75 -9.77
N GLN A 82 0.90 3.46 -10.70
CA GLN A 82 -0.44 3.15 -11.23
C GLN A 82 -0.42 2.82 -12.72
N HIS A 83 0.74 2.92 -13.36
CA HIS A 83 0.91 2.69 -14.79
C HIS A 83 1.64 1.37 -15.04
N HIS A 84 2.01 1.14 -16.28
CA HIS A 84 2.77 -0.06 -16.72
C HIS A 84 2.09 -1.38 -16.41
N ASN A 85 0.75 -1.39 -16.37
CA ASN A 85 -0.05 -2.58 -16.06
C ASN A 85 0.20 -3.17 -14.64
N VAL A 86 0.66 -2.33 -13.69
CA VAL A 86 0.97 -2.79 -12.32
C VAL A 86 -0.21 -3.50 -11.66
N GLY A 87 -1.43 -3.06 -11.92
CA GLY A 87 -2.65 -3.70 -11.42
C GLY A 87 -2.85 -5.14 -11.87
N HIS A 88 -2.13 -5.60 -12.90
CA HIS A 88 -2.12 -6.98 -13.38
C HIS A 88 -0.96 -7.81 -12.83
N MET A 89 -0.12 -7.24 -11.98
CA MET A 89 0.97 -7.99 -11.34
C MET A 89 0.43 -9.16 -10.52
N GLN A 90 1.02 -10.35 -10.69
CA GLN A 90 0.55 -11.56 -10.02
C GLN A 90 0.51 -11.40 -8.49
N ALA A 91 1.54 -10.77 -7.91
CA ALA A 91 1.59 -10.55 -6.47
C ALA A 91 0.42 -9.69 -5.95
N ILE A 92 -0.08 -8.72 -6.73
CA ILE A 92 -1.28 -7.95 -6.38
C ILE A 92 -2.53 -8.83 -6.48
N TRP A 93 -2.63 -9.68 -7.50
CA TRP A 93 -3.75 -10.61 -7.62
C TRP A 93 -3.78 -11.63 -6.49
N ASP A 94 -2.62 -12.15 -6.08
CA ASP A 94 -2.51 -13.09 -4.96
C ASP A 94 -3.02 -12.46 -3.66
N LEU A 95 -2.77 -11.16 -3.44
CA LEU A 95 -3.31 -10.43 -2.29
C LEU A 95 -4.81 -10.18 -2.41
N ARG A 96 -5.28 -9.71 -3.56
CA ARG A 96 -6.71 -9.43 -3.78
C ARG A 96 -7.58 -10.67 -3.62
N GLN A 97 -7.06 -11.83 -3.97
CA GLN A 97 -7.74 -13.12 -3.85
C GLN A 97 -7.39 -13.87 -2.57
N ASN A 98 -6.55 -13.31 -1.71
CA ASN A 98 -6.18 -13.96 -0.46
C ASN A 98 -7.41 -14.15 0.42
N PRO A 99 -7.76 -15.39 0.79
CA PRO A 99 -9.01 -15.67 1.50
C PRO A 99 -9.10 -14.95 2.86
N LYS A 100 -7.99 -14.66 3.51
CA LYS A 100 -7.97 -13.92 4.78
C LYS A 100 -8.34 -12.46 4.57
N ILE A 101 -7.87 -11.84 3.49
CA ILE A 101 -8.19 -10.46 3.12
C ILE A 101 -9.65 -10.39 2.66
N VAL A 102 -10.06 -11.30 1.80
CA VAL A 102 -11.44 -11.39 1.31
C VAL A 102 -12.43 -11.57 2.48
N ASP A 103 -12.11 -12.44 3.45
CA ASP A 103 -12.94 -12.68 4.64
C ASP A 103 -13.11 -11.41 5.50
N ILE A 104 -12.07 -10.58 5.64
CA ILE A 104 -12.17 -9.31 6.37
C ILE A 104 -13.16 -8.37 5.67
N PHE A 105 -13.06 -8.21 4.37
CA PHE A 105 -13.94 -7.33 3.61
C PHE A 105 -15.37 -7.85 3.52
N ALA A 106 -15.55 -9.16 3.33
CA ALA A 106 -16.87 -9.78 3.32
C ALA A 106 -17.58 -9.62 4.68
N TYR A 107 -16.84 -9.82 5.77
CA TYR A 107 -17.34 -9.58 7.12
C TYR A 107 -17.70 -8.11 7.36
N PHE A 108 -16.82 -7.21 6.94
CA PHE A 108 -17.00 -5.77 7.12
C PHE A 108 -18.23 -5.22 6.38
N TRP A 109 -18.45 -5.67 5.13
CA TRP A 109 -19.58 -5.26 4.30
C TRP A 109 -20.84 -6.12 4.49
N GLU A 110 -20.78 -7.15 5.35
CA GLU A 110 -21.89 -8.07 5.61
C GLU A 110 -22.44 -8.70 4.31
N CYS A 111 -21.54 -9.11 3.42
CA CYS A 111 -21.87 -9.68 2.11
C CYS A 111 -21.12 -10.99 1.85
N LEU A 112 -21.44 -11.68 0.77
CA LEU A 112 -20.70 -12.84 0.35
C LEU A 112 -19.38 -12.43 -0.35
N PRO A 113 -18.33 -13.24 -0.28
CA PRO A 113 -17.06 -12.95 -0.97
C PRO A 113 -17.22 -12.61 -2.46
N GLU A 114 -18.14 -13.28 -3.15
CA GLU A 114 -18.44 -13.06 -4.57
C GLU A 114 -19.18 -11.76 -4.88
N ASP A 115 -19.71 -11.08 -3.87
CA ASP A 115 -20.37 -9.78 -4.02
C ASP A 115 -19.38 -8.62 -3.89
N LEU A 116 -18.14 -8.92 -3.47
CA LEU A 116 -17.12 -7.90 -3.30
C LEU A 116 -16.59 -7.40 -4.65
N LEU A 117 -16.38 -6.10 -4.72
CA LEU A 117 -15.67 -5.45 -5.80
C LEU A 117 -14.37 -4.86 -5.27
N VAL A 118 -13.30 -4.98 -6.04
CA VAL A 118 -12.01 -4.37 -5.74
C VAL A 118 -11.55 -3.52 -6.93
N SER A 119 -11.07 -2.32 -6.66
CA SER A 119 -10.54 -1.45 -7.70
C SER A 119 -9.18 -1.96 -8.21
N PHE A 120 -8.90 -1.60 -9.46
CA PHE A 120 -7.63 -1.85 -10.12
C PHE A 120 -6.66 -0.74 -9.74
N ASP A 121 -6.09 -0.83 -8.55
CA ASP A 121 -5.19 0.19 -8.04
C ASP A 121 -3.71 -0.21 -8.18
N GLY A 122 -2.85 0.68 -7.71
CA GLY A 122 -1.42 0.63 -7.87
C GLY A 122 -0.67 -0.11 -6.77
N CYS A 123 0.64 0.08 -6.81
CA CYS A 123 1.57 -0.46 -5.83
C CYS A 123 2.54 0.64 -5.39
N SER A 124 2.73 0.78 -4.09
CA SER A 124 3.71 1.73 -3.55
C SER A 124 5.06 1.08 -3.37
N PHE A 125 6.08 1.77 -3.90
CA PHE A 125 7.47 1.41 -3.74
C PHE A 125 8.20 2.56 -3.07
N SER A 126 8.61 2.38 -1.82
CA SER A 126 9.37 3.38 -1.10
C SER A 126 10.84 2.97 -1.06
N ILE A 127 11.60 3.47 -2.02
CA ILE A 127 13.04 3.25 -2.09
C ILE A 127 13.75 4.37 -1.32
N PRO A 128 14.70 4.05 -0.45
CA PRO A 128 15.36 5.03 0.40
C PRO A 128 15.93 6.22 -0.41
N PRO A 129 15.62 7.46 -0.04
CA PRO A 129 16.11 8.65 -0.76
C PRO A 129 17.63 8.74 -0.82
N GLU A 130 18.32 8.30 0.22
CA GLU A 130 19.77 8.25 0.32
C GLU A 130 20.40 7.32 -0.71
N GLU A 131 19.73 6.23 -1.06
CA GLU A 131 20.20 5.26 -2.05
C GLU A 131 19.90 5.73 -3.48
N THR A 132 18.83 6.49 -3.66
CA THR A 132 18.40 6.98 -4.96
C THR A 132 18.95 8.36 -5.29
N ASN A 133 19.64 9.04 -4.38
CA ASN A 133 20.02 10.45 -4.47
C ASN A 133 18.82 11.39 -4.72
N ARG A 134 17.64 10.98 -4.32
CA ARG A 134 16.44 11.81 -4.36
C ARG A 134 16.28 12.50 -3.03
N GLY A 135 16.17 13.82 -3.06
CA GLY A 135 15.77 14.55 -1.87
C GLY A 135 14.38 14.09 -1.40
N TRP A 136 14.16 14.14 -0.11
CA TRP A 136 12.84 13.98 0.48
C TRP A 136 11.88 14.95 -0.20
N ASN A 137 10.64 14.52 -0.39
CA ASN A 137 9.60 15.35 -0.97
C ASN A 137 9.14 16.38 0.10
N ARG A 138 9.94 17.43 0.29
CA ARG A 138 9.84 18.36 1.44
C ARG A 138 8.65 19.30 1.38
N ASN A 139 7.99 19.46 0.23
CA ASN A 139 7.13 20.62 0.01
C ASN A 139 5.70 20.29 -0.44
N ASN A 140 5.33 19.03 -0.58
CA ASN A 140 4.00 18.69 -1.06
C ASN A 140 3.36 17.66 -0.14
N THR A 141 2.74 18.14 0.91
CA THR A 141 1.70 17.34 1.57
C THR A 141 0.54 17.20 0.59
N TRP A 142 0.34 16.01 0.12
CA TRP A 142 -0.73 15.67 -0.82
C TRP A 142 -1.89 15.02 -0.06
N TYR A 143 -2.31 15.65 1.02
CA TYR A 143 -3.51 15.21 1.72
C TYR A 143 -4.72 15.46 0.84
N HIS A 144 -5.52 14.45 0.63
CA HIS A 144 -6.74 14.50 -0.18
C HIS A 144 -7.74 13.47 0.35
N CYS A 145 -8.98 13.59 -0.10
CA CYS A 145 -9.99 12.55 0.02
C CYS A 145 -10.22 11.98 -1.38
N ASP A 146 -10.21 10.67 -1.52
CA ASP A 146 -10.52 10.01 -2.80
C ASP A 146 -12.00 10.16 -3.15
N GLN A 147 -12.85 10.18 -2.13
CA GLN A 147 -14.28 10.33 -2.32
C GLN A 147 -14.66 11.79 -2.58
N SER A 148 -15.55 11.98 -3.55
CA SER A 148 -16.09 13.31 -3.84
C SER A 148 -16.81 13.89 -2.61
N PRO A 149 -16.62 15.18 -2.29
CA PRO A 149 -17.31 15.84 -1.17
C PRO A 149 -18.83 15.94 -1.34
N THR A 150 -19.35 15.63 -2.54
CA THR A 150 -20.80 15.55 -2.80
C THR A 150 -21.40 14.20 -2.44
N ARG A 151 -20.59 13.21 -2.15
CA ARG A 151 -21.02 11.90 -1.65
C ARG A 151 -21.08 11.94 -0.15
N SER A 152 -22.18 11.45 0.39
CA SER A 152 -22.39 11.27 1.82
C SER A 152 -22.64 9.79 2.09
N GLY A 153 -22.05 9.28 3.12
CA GLY A 153 -22.20 7.89 3.53
C GLY A 153 -20.91 7.08 3.39
N PHE A 154 -20.89 5.95 4.07
CA PHE A 154 -19.77 5.06 4.14
C PHE A 154 -19.89 4.02 3.02
N GLU A 155 -19.33 4.33 1.85
CA GLU A 155 -19.52 3.58 0.61
C GLU A 155 -18.29 2.78 0.17
N CYS A 156 -17.10 3.13 0.65
CA CYS A 156 -15.86 2.44 0.31
C CYS A 156 -14.84 2.51 1.44
N VAL A 157 -13.92 1.58 1.43
CA VAL A 157 -12.74 1.55 2.31
C VAL A 157 -11.52 1.31 1.46
N GLN A 158 -10.51 2.13 1.66
CA GLN A 158 -9.19 1.90 1.07
C GLN A 158 -8.35 1.07 2.04
N SER A 159 -7.65 0.07 1.56
CA SER A 159 -6.72 -0.69 2.37
C SER A 159 -5.31 -0.67 1.82
N TRP A 160 -4.39 -0.84 2.72
CA TRP A 160 -2.96 -0.90 2.48
C TRP A 160 -2.39 -2.16 3.14
N ILE A 161 -1.56 -2.87 2.42
CA ILE A 161 -0.86 -4.06 2.92
C ILE A 161 0.63 -3.82 2.80
N THR A 162 1.35 -3.99 3.90
CA THR A 162 2.82 -3.90 3.93
C THR A 162 3.44 -5.29 3.91
N GLY A 163 4.50 -5.46 3.14
CA GLY A 163 5.28 -6.71 3.10
C GLY A 163 6.54 -6.67 3.94
N LEU A 164 6.87 -5.50 4.47
CA LEU A 164 8.01 -5.26 5.35
C LEU A 164 7.51 -4.54 6.60
N ASP A 165 8.26 -4.65 7.68
CA ASP A 165 8.01 -3.85 8.87
C ASP A 165 8.13 -2.35 8.53
N VAL A 166 7.27 -1.55 9.13
CA VAL A 166 7.30 -0.10 9.02
C VAL A 166 7.82 0.45 10.34
N ASN A 167 9.02 1.02 10.31
CA ASN A 167 9.70 1.53 11.48
C ASN A 167 9.67 3.07 11.52
N GLU A 168 10.07 3.65 12.64
CA GLU A 168 10.23 5.09 12.76
C GLU A 168 11.20 5.62 11.68
N GLY A 169 10.73 6.58 10.89
CA GLY A 169 11.50 7.17 9.79
C GLY A 169 11.22 6.56 8.41
N ASP A 170 10.51 5.43 8.36
CA ASP A 170 10.10 4.83 7.09
C ASP A 170 8.95 5.62 6.44
N ALA A 171 8.84 5.50 5.12
CA ALA A 171 7.70 6.04 4.40
C ALA A 171 6.44 5.23 4.70
N THR A 172 5.38 5.92 5.08
CA THR A 172 4.11 5.29 5.42
C THR A 172 2.93 6.19 5.09
N LEU A 173 1.73 5.69 5.29
CA LEU A 173 0.49 6.44 5.17
C LEU A 173 0.41 7.51 6.27
N ALA A 174 0.03 8.72 5.88
CA ALA A 174 -0.34 9.77 6.82
C ALA A 174 -1.82 10.09 6.66
N PHE A 175 -2.52 10.22 7.76
CA PHE A 175 -3.95 10.50 7.78
C PHE A 175 -4.29 11.50 8.89
N MET A 176 -5.45 12.11 8.77
CA MET A 176 -6.03 12.93 9.81
C MET A 176 -7.15 12.12 10.49
N GLU A 177 -7.06 11.95 11.79
CA GLU A 177 -8.09 11.24 12.54
C GLU A 177 -9.47 11.83 12.28
N LYS A 178 -10.44 10.96 12.10
CA LYS A 178 -11.85 11.31 11.90
C LYS A 178 -12.13 12.12 10.63
N SER A 179 -11.19 12.07 9.65
CA SER A 179 -11.44 12.68 8.35
C SER A 179 -12.25 11.78 7.43
#